data_5f3ac58bdb43262933a775fdd05a9a2e
#
_entry.id   5f3ac58bdb43262933a775fdd05a9a2e
#
_cell.length_a   1.000
_cell.length_b   1.000
_cell.length_c   1.000
_cell.angle_alpha   90.00
_cell.angle_beta   90.00
_cell.angle_gamma   90.00
#
_symmetry.space_group_name_H-M   'P 1'
#
loop_
_entity.id
_entity.type
_entity.pdbx_description
1 polymer ?
#
loop_
_entity_poly.entity_id
_entity_poly.type
_entity_poly.pdbx_seq_one_letter_code
_entity_poly.pdbx_strand_id
1 'polypeptide(L)'
;ARLKAECPEILRLVKAPPIRLVGLQRTGKSTFAKRLTLLRMVLLPGHSAAWATPHREADNPVPAILNPVGYTATGAKDYPSIEALWTATQERIDQGEQLNETVVWDEFGGYDQFQDQELLKGSLRSLLREATKHGYHPILIAHGDQASFYPGVTNILSTIKLSTVKVETIGAVADHFGTMAPTGKAIITWLDGSTSDLTLPDWLTADYLVSCLQSPAQKPSAASLYPLASVASTEEITPHQGQENTTQGAIQNDDATRRVADKLTVKLAEAEGTWISIRDLTANVFRQPQDREIALTLIRQRSE
;
A
#
# COMPACT_ATOMS: atom_id res chain seq x y z
N ALA A 1 24.87 1.38 -18.46
CA ALA A 1 24.82 2.14 -19.71
C ALA A 1 23.38 2.19 -20.26
N ARG A 2 22.72 1.03 -20.49
CA ARG A 2 21.38 0.93 -21.09
C ARG A 2 20.32 1.74 -20.31
N LEU A 3 20.22 1.55 -19.00
CA LEU A 3 19.24 2.24 -18.17
C LEU A 3 19.40 3.78 -18.22
N LYS A 4 20.65 4.27 -18.30
CA LYS A 4 20.91 5.71 -18.44
C LYS A 4 20.42 6.28 -19.77
N ALA A 5 20.45 5.47 -20.83
CA ALA A 5 20.00 5.89 -22.15
C ALA A 5 18.47 5.82 -22.30
N GLU A 6 17.84 4.76 -21.77
CA GLU A 6 16.41 4.51 -21.97
C GLU A 6 15.52 5.13 -20.90
N CYS A 7 16.03 5.32 -19.66
CA CYS A 7 15.22 5.76 -18.51
C CYS A 7 16.06 6.54 -17.49
N PRO A 8 16.60 7.72 -17.85
CA PRO A 8 17.47 8.51 -16.95
C PRO A 8 16.75 8.93 -15.66
N GLU A 9 15.44 9.18 -15.71
CA GLU A 9 14.65 9.64 -14.58
C GLU A 9 14.58 8.60 -13.46
N ILE A 10 14.59 7.29 -13.78
CA ILE A 10 14.61 6.24 -12.76
C ILE A 10 15.93 6.28 -11.96
N LEU A 11 17.05 6.64 -12.58
CA LEU A 11 18.34 6.78 -11.91
C LEU A 11 18.35 7.96 -10.94
N ARG A 12 17.61 9.05 -11.23
CA ARG A 12 17.39 10.14 -10.28
C ARG A 12 16.57 9.66 -9.09
N LEU A 13 15.52 8.85 -9.34
CA LEU A 13 14.66 8.27 -8.28
C LEU A 13 15.42 7.28 -7.39
N VAL A 14 16.43 6.57 -7.89
CA VAL A 14 17.28 5.71 -7.07
C VAL A 14 17.91 6.47 -5.90
N LYS A 15 18.34 7.72 -6.14
CA LYS A 15 18.98 8.59 -5.15
C LYS A 15 18.02 9.63 -4.55
N ALA A 16 16.75 9.57 -4.93
CA ALA A 16 15.77 10.55 -4.50
C ALA A 16 15.57 10.52 -2.96
N PRO A 17 15.17 11.67 -2.36
CA PRO A 17 14.66 11.70 -1.00
C PRO A 17 13.40 10.83 -0.87
N PRO A 18 12.71 10.83 0.27
CA PRO A 18 11.46 10.10 0.46
C PRO A 18 10.51 10.25 -0.73
N ILE A 19 9.88 9.16 -1.14
CA ILE A 19 8.98 9.11 -2.29
C ILE A 19 7.55 8.91 -1.80
N ARG A 20 6.64 9.67 -2.38
CA ARG A 20 5.20 9.47 -2.29
C ARG A 20 4.69 8.92 -3.61
N LEU A 21 4.29 7.65 -3.62
CA LEU A 21 3.79 6.95 -4.81
C LEU A 21 2.27 6.90 -4.77
N VAL A 22 1.63 7.57 -5.70
CA VAL A 22 0.17 7.72 -5.75
C VAL A 22 -0.40 7.23 -7.08
N GLY A 23 -1.68 6.99 -7.12
CA GLY A 23 -2.40 6.56 -8.31
C GLY A 23 -3.64 5.74 -7.97
N LEU A 24 -4.53 5.59 -8.92
CA LEU A 24 -5.72 4.77 -8.76
C LEU A 24 -5.37 3.30 -8.49
N GLN A 25 -6.34 2.54 -8.05
CA GLN A 25 -6.17 1.10 -7.92
C GLN A 25 -5.78 0.47 -9.26
N ARG A 26 -4.90 -0.55 -9.25
CA ARG A 26 -4.41 -1.28 -10.44
C ARG A 26 -3.62 -0.46 -11.47
N THR A 27 -3.15 0.75 -11.12
CA THR A 27 -2.27 1.53 -12.02
C THR A 27 -0.80 1.13 -11.95
N GLY A 28 -0.45 0.09 -11.17
CA GLY A 28 0.91 -0.46 -11.10
C GLY A 28 1.81 0.15 -10.02
N LYS A 29 1.25 0.79 -8.98
CA LYS A 29 2.02 1.37 -7.86
C LYS A 29 2.98 0.34 -7.22
N SER A 30 2.45 -0.78 -6.74
CA SER A 30 3.26 -1.81 -6.07
C SER A 30 4.31 -2.40 -7.02
N THR A 31 3.97 -2.59 -8.32
CA THR A 31 4.95 -3.02 -9.34
C THR A 31 6.07 -2.00 -9.53
N PHE A 32 5.73 -0.71 -9.57
CA PHE A 32 6.71 0.37 -9.67
C PHE A 32 7.64 0.40 -8.45
N ALA A 33 7.06 0.37 -7.25
CA ALA A 33 7.81 0.37 -6.00
C ALA A 33 8.75 -0.85 -5.90
N LYS A 34 8.30 -2.06 -6.27
CA LYS A 34 9.14 -3.27 -6.31
C LYS A 34 10.37 -3.07 -7.20
N ARG A 35 10.15 -2.60 -8.44
CA ARG A 35 11.25 -2.36 -9.39
C ARG A 35 12.22 -1.30 -8.88
N LEU A 36 11.74 -0.19 -8.34
CA LEU A 36 12.59 0.87 -7.81
C LEU A 36 13.40 0.40 -6.59
N THR A 37 12.76 -0.31 -5.67
CA THR A 37 13.42 -0.83 -4.46
C THR A 37 14.51 -1.84 -4.82
N LEU A 38 14.21 -2.82 -5.68
CA LEU A 38 15.20 -3.78 -6.16
C LEU A 38 16.34 -3.09 -6.93
N LEU A 39 16.03 -2.07 -7.72
CA LEU A 39 17.03 -1.30 -8.44
C LEU A 39 17.96 -0.54 -7.50
N ARG A 40 17.45 0.00 -6.38
CA ARG A 40 18.29 0.59 -5.33
C ARG A 40 19.24 -0.45 -4.75
N MET A 41 18.76 -1.65 -4.42
CA MET A 41 19.60 -2.74 -3.92
C MET A 41 20.70 -3.16 -4.92
N VAL A 42 20.40 -3.12 -6.23
CA VAL A 42 21.40 -3.43 -7.28
C VAL A 42 22.43 -2.33 -7.44
N LEU A 43 22.03 -1.05 -7.35
CA LEU A 43 22.87 0.09 -7.70
C LEU A 43 23.57 0.77 -6.51
N LEU A 44 23.01 0.64 -5.31
CA LEU A 44 23.56 1.24 -4.09
C LEU A 44 24.27 0.16 -3.27
N PRO A 45 25.60 0.24 -3.07
CA PRO A 45 26.34 -0.75 -2.30
C PRO A 45 25.81 -0.89 -0.87
N GLY A 46 25.57 -2.13 -0.44
CA GLY A 46 25.11 -2.42 0.92
C GLY A 46 23.67 -1.97 1.22
N HIS A 47 22.89 -1.60 0.19
CA HIS A 47 21.51 -1.18 0.38
C HIS A 47 20.60 -2.37 0.69
N SER A 48 19.82 -2.25 1.75
CA SER A 48 18.81 -3.23 2.18
C SER A 48 17.39 -2.73 1.89
N ALA A 49 16.42 -3.62 2.05
CA ALA A 49 15.01 -3.26 1.90
C ALA A 49 14.10 -4.03 2.85
N ALA A 50 13.00 -3.38 3.23
CA ALA A 50 11.85 -4.00 3.86
C ALA A 50 10.55 -3.53 3.17
N TRP A 51 9.51 -4.35 3.25
CA TRP A 51 8.22 -4.08 2.62
C TRP A 51 7.09 -4.32 3.61
N ALA A 52 6.44 -3.25 4.02
CA ALA A 52 5.27 -3.29 4.89
C ALA A 52 3.99 -3.23 4.04
N THR A 53 3.17 -4.28 4.06
CA THR A 53 1.89 -4.34 3.35
C THR A 53 0.91 -5.22 4.08
N PRO A 54 -0.36 -4.79 4.28
CA PRO A 54 -1.38 -5.64 4.89
C PRO A 54 -1.96 -6.68 3.91
N HIS A 55 -1.48 -6.72 2.67
CA HIS A 55 -2.04 -7.56 1.61
C HIS A 55 -1.01 -8.53 1.04
N ARG A 56 -1.38 -9.81 0.98
CA ARG A 56 -0.65 -10.82 0.23
C ARG A 56 -1.25 -10.89 -1.18
N GLU A 57 -0.56 -10.26 -2.15
CA GLU A 57 -0.96 -10.33 -3.56
C GLU A 57 -0.52 -11.68 -4.16
N ALA A 58 -1.49 -12.52 -4.55
CA ALA A 58 -1.19 -13.82 -5.17
C ALA A 58 -0.57 -13.67 -6.57
N ASP A 59 -1.12 -12.76 -7.38
CA ASP A 59 -0.72 -12.58 -8.78
C ASP A 59 0.56 -11.75 -8.95
N ASN A 60 0.94 -10.99 -7.92
CA ASN A 60 2.11 -10.11 -7.96
C ASN A 60 2.80 -10.08 -6.57
N PRO A 61 3.32 -11.23 -6.09
CA PRO A 61 3.87 -11.33 -4.75
C PRO A 61 5.07 -10.40 -4.55
N VAL A 62 5.25 -9.95 -3.31
CA VAL A 62 6.47 -9.24 -2.92
C VAL A 62 7.60 -10.25 -2.85
N PRO A 63 8.72 -10.03 -3.59
CA PRO A 63 9.88 -10.91 -3.50
C PRO A 63 10.40 -11.05 -2.06
N ALA A 64 10.74 -12.28 -1.64
CA ALA A 64 11.23 -12.54 -0.27
C ALA A 64 12.46 -11.71 0.10
N ILE A 65 13.31 -11.36 -0.87
CA ILE A 65 14.50 -10.53 -0.67
C ILE A 65 14.15 -9.10 -0.18
N LEU A 66 12.90 -8.67 -0.32
CA LEU A 66 12.40 -7.38 0.19
C LEU A 66 11.83 -7.49 1.62
N ASN A 67 12.01 -8.61 2.30
CA ASN A 67 11.56 -8.84 3.68
C ASN A 67 10.12 -8.37 3.94
N PRO A 68 9.11 -8.96 3.29
CA PRO A 68 7.72 -8.52 3.44
C PRO A 68 7.18 -8.82 4.85
N VAL A 69 6.49 -7.83 5.43
CA VAL A 69 5.76 -7.93 6.70
C VAL A 69 4.35 -7.37 6.54
N GLY A 70 3.43 -7.70 7.45
CA GLY A 70 2.08 -7.14 7.51
C GLY A 70 0.99 -8.10 7.09
N TYR A 71 1.33 -9.37 6.81
CA TYR A 71 0.38 -10.45 6.61
C TYR A 71 0.92 -11.79 7.12
N THR A 72 0.00 -12.65 7.56
CA THR A 72 0.33 -14.01 8.00
C THR A 72 0.56 -14.94 6.81
N ALA A 73 1.06 -16.14 7.07
CA ALA A 73 1.20 -17.18 6.06
C ALA A 73 -0.13 -17.53 5.35
N THR A 74 -1.26 -17.39 6.04
CA THR A 74 -2.62 -17.58 5.50
C THR A 74 -3.15 -16.37 4.74
N GLY A 75 -2.43 -15.24 4.74
CA GLY A 75 -2.82 -14.00 4.07
C GLY A 75 -3.69 -13.06 4.93
N ALA A 76 -3.91 -13.36 6.22
CA ALA A 76 -4.59 -12.45 7.11
C ALA A 76 -3.73 -11.21 7.38
N LYS A 77 -4.37 -10.03 7.51
CA LYS A 77 -3.69 -8.77 7.80
C LYS A 77 -3.03 -8.81 9.19
N ASP A 78 -1.81 -8.32 9.27
CA ASP A 78 -1.01 -8.26 10.48
C ASP A 78 -0.44 -6.84 10.67
N TYR A 79 -1.29 -5.91 11.05
CA TYR A 79 -0.90 -4.53 11.35
C TYR A 79 0.11 -4.42 12.50
N PRO A 80 0.06 -5.24 13.56
CA PRO A 80 1.08 -5.23 14.60
C PRO A 80 2.50 -5.43 14.09
N SER A 81 2.73 -6.29 13.08
CA SER A 81 4.06 -6.48 12.51
C SER A 81 4.51 -5.25 11.68
N ILE A 82 3.60 -4.55 11.04
CA ILE A 82 3.90 -3.28 10.35
C ILE A 82 4.27 -2.20 11.37
N GLU A 83 3.52 -2.09 12.47
CA GLU A 83 3.78 -1.16 13.57
C GLU A 83 5.12 -1.44 14.24
N ALA A 84 5.46 -2.70 14.46
CA ALA A 84 6.76 -3.10 14.99
C ALA A 84 7.92 -2.70 14.05
N LEU A 85 7.78 -2.88 12.73
CA LEU A 85 8.77 -2.41 11.76
C LEU A 85 8.89 -0.88 11.77
N TRP A 86 7.77 -0.18 11.89
CA TRP A 86 7.75 1.29 11.99
C TRP A 86 8.52 1.78 13.21
N THR A 87 8.23 1.22 14.39
CA THR A 87 8.90 1.52 15.65
C THR A 87 10.39 1.26 15.57
N ALA A 88 10.79 0.08 15.10
CA ALA A 88 12.19 -0.30 14.96
C ALA A 88 12.95 0.63 14.00
N THR A 89 12.31 1.04 12.90
CA THR A 89 12.92 2.00 11.95
C THR A 89 13.12 3.36 12.61
N GLN A 90 12.12 3.84 13.36
CA GLN A 90 12.21 5.11 14.07
C GLN A 90 13.30 5.09 15.13
N GLU A 91 13.37 4.05 15.94
CA GLU A 91 14.39 3.89 16.99
C GLU A 91 15.81 3.93 16.42
N ARG A 92 16.05 3.27 15.29
CA ARG A 92 17.35 3.28 14.60
C ARG A 92 17.73 4.68 14.10
N ILE A 93 16.75 5.43 13.57
CA ILE A 93 16.95 6.84 13.18
C ILE A 93 17.29 7.69 14.39
N ASP A 94 16.57 7.53 15.50
CA ASP A 94 16.77 8.30 16.73
C ASP A 94 18.14 7.98 17.40
N GLN A 95 18.65 6.76 17.19
CA GLN A 95 20.00 6.35 17.60
C GLN A 95 21.09 6.85 16.65
N GLY A 96 20.75 7.50 15.56
CA GLY A 96 21.70 8.04 14.59
C GLY A 96 22.33 7.01 13.66
N GLU A 97 21.71 5.82 13.50
CA GLU A 97 22.22 4.79 12.62
C GLU A 97 22.20 5.20 11.15
N GLN A 98 23.19 4.72 10.38
CA GLN A 98 23.19 4.79 8.92
C GLN A 98 22.50 3.56 8.36
N LEU A 99 21.27 3.75 7.88
CA LEU A 99 20.41 2.61 7.51
C LEU A 99 20.76 2.04 6.14
N ASN A 100 21.06 2.89 5.16
CA ASN A 100 21.23 2.49 3.74
C ASN A 100 20.08 1.58 3.28
N GLU A 101 18.86 2.00 3.52
CA GLU A 101 17.69 1.13 3.43
C GLU A 101 16.51 1.82 2.74
N THR A 102 15.75 1.03 1.99
CA THR A 102 14.40 1.42 1.52
C THR A 102 13.36 0.62 2.30
N VAL A 103 12.45 1.31 2.98
CA VAL A 103 11.22 0.67 3.48
C VAL A 103 10.05 1.16 2.64
N VAL A 104 9.30 0.21 2.08
CA VAL A 104 8.06 0.50 1.36
C VAL A 104 6.90 0.36 2.33
N TRP A 105 6.17 1.43 2.52
CA TRP A 105 4.97 1.50 3.35
C TRP A 105 3.75 1.47 2.43
N ASP A 106 3.30 0.26 2.10
CA ASP A 106 2.21 0.02 1.16
C ASP A 106 0.85 0.13 1.86
N GLU A 107 -0.17 0.56 1.11
CA GLU A 107 -1.52 0.82 1.65
C GLU A 107 -1.49 1.77 2.86
N PHE A 108 -0.70 2.83 2.77
CA PHE A 108 -0.49 3.79 3.88
C PHE A 108 -1.79 4.33 4.45
N GLY A 109 -2.85 4.41 3.65
CA GLY A 109 -4.19 4.78 4.08
C GLY A 109 -4.84 3.85 5.10
N GLY A 110 -4.33 2.63 5.28
CA GLY A 110 -4.82 1.65 6.25
C GLY A 110 -4.09 1.69 7.60
N TYR A 111 -3.12 2.57 7.78
CA TYR A 111 -2.34 2.64 9.02
C TYR A 111 -3.07 3.34 10.19
N ASP A 112 -4.32 3.74 9.99
CA ASP A 112 -5.27 4.07 11.05
C ASP A 112 -5.62 2.85 11.95
N GLN A 113 -5.21 1.64 11.52
CA GLN A 113 -5.34 0.41 12.29
C GLN A 113 -4.19 0.16 13.28
N PHE A 114 -3.17 1.02 13.34
CA PHE A 114 -2.12 0.93 14.36
C PHE A 114 -2.71 1.07 15.75
N GLN A 115 -2.18 0.31 16.71
CA GLN A 115 -2.60 0.40 18.11
C GLN A 115 -2.16 1.75 18.72
N ASP A 116 -0.95 2.17 18.39
CA ASP A 116 -0.41 3.47 18.79
C ASP A 116 -0.51 4.51 17.67
N GLN A 117 -1.62 5.24 17.63
CA GLN A 117 -1.84 6.31 16.67
C GLN A 117 -0.93 7.53 16.90
N GLU A 118 -0.49 7.76 18.13
CA GLU A 118 0.41 8.88 18.45
C GLU A 118 1.82 8.59 17.94
N LEU A 119 2.24 7.31 17.94
CA LEU A 119 3.48 6.89 17.31
C LEU A 119 3.52 7.31 15.83
N LEU A 120 2.48 6.99 15.05
CA LEU A 120 2.41 7.34 13.63
C LEU A 120 2.48 8.86 13.42
N LYS A 121 1.72 9.64 14.20
CA LYS A 121 1.67 11.11 14.11
C LYS A 121 2.99 11.77 14.51
N GLY A 122 3.59 11.29 15.58
CA GLY A 122 4.82 11.85 16.14
C GLY A 122 6.04 11.56 15.26
N SER A 123 6.18 10.32 14.82
CA SER A 123 7.37 9.85 14.13
C SER A 123 7.42 10.15 12.63
N LEU A 124 6.27 10.25 11.94
CA LEU A 124 6.26 10.43 10.48
C LEU A 124 7.02 11.69 10.04
N ARG A 125 6.87 12.79 10.78
CA ARG A 125 7.58 14.05 10.48
C ARG A 125 9.10 13.88 10.64
N SER A 126 9.54 13.24 11.72
CA SER A 126 10.95 12.93 11.96
C SER A 126 11.49 12.01 10.88
N LEU A 127 10.80 10.91 10.64
CA LEU A 127 11.14 9.90 9.64
C LEU A 127 11.33 10.49 8.23
N LEU A 128 10.50 11.45 7.81
CA LEU A 128 10.63 12.09 6.50
C LEU A 128 11.73 13.15 6.47
N ARG A 129 11.95 13.90 7.55
CA ARG A 129 12.96 14.97 7.61
C ARG A 129 14.37 14.45 7.81
N GLU A 130 14.53 13.44 8.64
CA GLU A 130 15.83 12.88 8.97
C GLU A 130 16.24 11.75 7.99
N ALA A 131 15.30 11.22 7.21
CA ALA A 131 15.50 10.09 6.32
C ALA A 131 16.79 10.16 5.49
N THR A 132 16.99 11.27 4.78
CA THR A 132 18.14 11.43 3.88
C THR A 132 19.47 11.49 4.62
N LYS A 133 19.49 11.98 5.87
CA LYS A 133 20.70 12.03 6.70
C LYS A 133 21.18 10.66 7.11
N HIS A 134 20.27 9.72 7.25
CA HIS A 134 20.53 8.35 7.68
C HIS A 134 20.58 7.34 6.53
N GLY A 135 20.59 7.80 5.27
CA GLY A 135 20.54 6.90 4.11
C GLY A 135 19.24 6.10 4.03
N TYR A 136 18.17 6.63 4.65
CA TYR A 136 16.85 6.02 4.64
C TYR A 136 16.02 6.56 3.47
N HIS A 137 15.45 5.68 2.66
CA HIS A 137 14.72 6.00 1.45
C HIS A 137 13.29 5.48 1.47
N PRO A 138 12.39 6.01 2.33
CA PRO A 138 11.03 5.51 2.43
C PRO A 138 10.23 5.74 1.15
N ILE A 139 9.35 4.79 0.83
CA ILE A 139 8.35 4.89 -0.23
C ILE A 139 6.97 4.74 0.42
N LEU A 140 6.18 5.80 0.41
CA LEU A 140 4.79 5.78 0.90
C LEU A 140 3.86 5.53 -0.27
N ILE A 141 3.11 4.43 -0.27
CA ILE A 141 2.13 4.11 -1.31
C ILE A 141 0.73 4.44 -0.81
N ALA A 142 0.04 5.32 -1.55
CA ALA A 142 -1.33 5.72 -1.25
C ALA A 142 -2.21 5.74 -2.51
N HIS A 143 -3.51 5.63 -2.35
CA HIS A 143 -4.46 5.65 -3.48
C HIS A 143 -4.68 7.05 -4.07
N GLY A 144 -4.23 8.09 -3.40
CA GLY A 144 -4.39 9.46 -3.85
C GLY A 144 -3.59 10.43 -3.00
N ASP A 145 -3.70 11.72 -3.34
CA ASP A 145 -2.94 12.81 -2.74
C ASP A 145 -3.78 13.69 -1.80
N GLN A 146 -4.94 13.19 -1.39
CA GLN A 146 -5.84 13.85 -0.46
C GLN A 146 -5.56 13.42 0.97
N ALA A 147 -5.95 14.26 1.94
CA ALA A 147 -5.75 14.02 3.37
C ALA A 147 -6.34 12.70 3.86
N SER A 148 -7.45 12.25 3.27
CA SER A 148 -8.10 10.98 3.60
C SER A 148 -7.24 9.73 3.36
N PHE A 149 -6.19 9.84 2.53
CA PHE A 149 -5.26 8.75 2.27
C PHE A 149 -4.02 8.77 3.19
N TYR A 150 -4.00 9.69 4.16
CA TYR A 150 -2.90 9.85 5.12
C TYR A 150 -3.49 9.97 6.54
N PRO A 151 -3.92 8.83 7.13
CA PRO A 151 -4.58 8.82 8.43
C PRO A 151 -3.67 9.39 9.52
N GLY A 152 -4.30 10.09 10.46
CA GLY A 152 -3.60 10.66 11.61
C GLY A 152 -2.67 11.85 11.31
N VAL A 153 -2.46 12.20 10.04
CA VAL A 153 -1.45 13.18 9.63
C VAL A 153 -1.98 14.32 8.74
N THR A 154 -3.26 14.57 8.79
CA THR A 154 -3.93 15.61 7.98
C THR A 154 -3.29 16.99 8.14
N ASN A 155 -2.89 17.34 9.35
CA ASN A 155 -2.24 18.61 9.69
C ASN A 155 -0.77 18.70 9.25
N ILE A 156 -0.13 17.59 8.84
CA ILE A 156 1.24 17.58 8.30
C ILE A 156 1.30 17.17 6.83
N LEU A 157 0.16 17.05 6.14
CA LEU A 157 0.12 16.69 4.73
C LEU A 157 0.95 17.64 3.85
N SER A 158 0.92 18.95 4.15
CA SER A 158 1.79 19.92 3.47
C SER A 158 3.27 19.59 3.66
N THR A 159 3.68 19.20 4.87
CA THR A 159 5.05 18.77 5.15
C THR A 159 5.41 17.51 4.36
N ILE A 160 4.50 16.51 4.31
CA ILE A 160 4.71 15.30 3.50
C ILE A 160 4.94 15.68 2.04
N LYS A 161 4.09 16.55 1.48
CA LYS A 161 4.20 17.01 0.09
C LYS A 161 5.49 17.75 -0.20
N LEU A 162 5.96 18.57 0.72
CA LEU A 162 7.20 19.34 0.59
C LEU A 162 8.46 18.50 0.82
N SER A 163 8.35 17.37 1.52
CA SER A 163 9.50 16.53 1.87
C SER A 163 9.64 15.28 0.98
N THR A 164 8.72 15.05 0.05
CA THR A 164 8.70 13.83 -0.76
C THR A 164 8.62 14.15 -2.25
N VAL A 165 9.38 13.41 -3.06
CA VAL A 165 9.15 13.37 -4.51
C VAL A 165 7.84 12.62 -4.75
N LYS A 166 6.92 13.23 -5.52
CA LYS A 166 5.67 12.57 -5.93
C LYS A 166 5.92 11.76 -7.19
N VAL A 167 5.49 10.51 -7.18
CA VAL A 167 5.40 9.66 -8.39
C VAL A 167 3.95 9.25 -8.55
N GLU A 168 3.34 9.62 -9.65
CA GLU A 168 1.95 9.31 -9.97
C GLU A 168 1.88 8.29 -11.10
N THR A 169 1.48 7.06 -10.79
CA THR A 169 1.37 5.98 -11.79
C THR A 169 0.13 6.15 -12.65
N ILE A 170 0.32 5.97 -13.96
CA ILE A 170 -0.73 6.10 -14.98
C ILE A 170 -1.22 4.71 -15.34
N GLY A 171 -2.54 4.52 -15.22
CA GLY A 171 -3.23 3.33 -15.73
C GLY A 171 -3.93 3.63 -17.03
N ALA A 172 -4.29 2.58 -17.75
CA ALA A 172 -5.20 2.62 -18.88
C ALA A 172 -6.44 1.78 -18.56
N VAL A 173 -7.58 2.14 -19.17
CA VAL A 173 -8.78 1.30 -19.07
C VAL A 173 -8.53 0.01 -19.86
N ALA A 174 -8.62 -1.13 -19.19
CA ALA A 174 -8.31 -2.45 -19.75
C ALA A 174 -9.54 -3.13 -20.37
N ASP A 175 -10.72 -2.81 -19.88
CA ASP A 175 -11.96 -3.44 -20.31
C ASP A 175 -13.16 -2.46 -20.30
N HIS A 176 -14.29 -2.94 -20.80
CA HIS A 176 -15.52 -2.15 -20.87
C HIS A 176 -16.18 -1.90 -19.50
N PHE A 177 -15.71 -2.55 -18.43
CA PHE A 177 -16.13 -2.29 -17.05
C PHE A 177 -15.33 -1.17 -16.37
N GLY A 178 -14.36 -0.58 -17.07
CA GLY A 178 -13.52 0.47 -16.53
C GLY A 178 -12.41 -0.03 -15.61
N THR A 179 -12.07 -1.34 -15.66
CA THR A 179 -10.94 -1.88 -14.92
C THR A 179 -9.64 -1.25 -15.40
N MET A 180 -8.81 -0.77 -14.46
CA MET A 180 -7.53 -0.17 -14.79
C MET A 180 -6.45 -1.25 -14.94
N ALA A 181 -5.54 -1.03 -15.90
CA ALA A 181 -4.32 -1.81 -16.06
C ALA A 181 -3.09 -0.90 -15.99
N PRO A 182 -1.96 -1.40 -15.48
CA PRO A 182 -0.72 -0.64 -15.43
C PRO A 182 -0.17 -0.39 -16.86
N THR A 183 0.26 0.84 -17.12
CA THR A 183 0.88 1.20 -18.41
C THR A 183 2.41 1.22 -18.36
N GLY A 184 3.01 1.04 -17.19
CA GLY A 184 4.44 1.27 -16.96
C GLY A 184 4.83 2.75 -16.96
N LYS A 185 3.85 3.67 -17.13
CA LYS A 185 4.08 5.11 -17.17
C LYS A 185 3.80 5.76 -15.81
N ALA A 186 4.54 6.83 -15.53
CA ALA A 186 4.32 7.67 -14.35
C ALA A 186 4.71 9.12 -14.63
N ILE A 187 4.14 10.04 -13.86
CA ILE A 187 4.55 11.44 -13.80
C ILE A 187 5.28 11.65 -12.48
N ILE A 188 6.49 12.20 -12.55
CA ILE A 188 7.29 12.54 -11.37
C ILE A 188 7.16 14.04 -11.13
N THR A 189 6.81 14.44 -9.92
CA THR A 189 6.91 15.83 -9.46
C THR A 189 8.04 15.91 -8.45
N TRP A 190 9.10 16.60 -8.81
CA TRP A 190 10.28 16.79 -7.97
C TRP A 190 10.04 17.82 -6.86
N LEU A 191 10.97 17.89 -5.90
CA LEU A 191 10.85 18.83 -4.77
C LEU A 191 10.88 20.31 -5.17
N ASP A 192 11.49 20.61 -6.30
CA ASP A 192 11.52 21.96 -6.89
C ASP A 192 10.25 22.33 -7.66
N GLY A 193 9.26 21.41 -7.70
CA GLY A 193 8.00 21.56 -8.42
C GLY A 193 8.08 21.21 -9.92
N SER A 194 9.26 20.93 -10.45
CA SER A 194 9.41 20.47 -11.83
C SER A 194 8.79 19.09 -12.03
N THR A 195 8.33 18.80 -13.24
CA THR A 195 7.74 17.51 -13.59
C THR A 195 8.54 16.81 -14.67
N SER A 196 8.54 15.49 -14.65
CA SER A 196 9.13 14.63 -15.66
C SER A 196 8.22 13.44 -15.94
N ASP A 197 8.11 13.06 -17.21
CA ASP A 197 7.48 11.81 -17.59
C ASP A 197 8.47 10.66 -17.43
N LEU A 198 7.96 9.52 -16.98
CA LEU A 198 8.73 8.30 -16.85
C LEU A 198 7.97 7.15 -17.52
N THR A 199 8.67 6.37 -18.31
CA THR A 199 8.21 5.08 -18.82
C THR A 199 9.22 4.02 -18.39
N LEU A 200 8.76 3.03 -17.61
CA LEU A 200 9.60 1.91 -17.21
C LEU A 200 9.85 0.99 -18.42
N PRO A 201 11.10 0.69 -18.76
CA PRO A 201 11.38 -0.28 -19.82
C PRO A 201 10.83 -1.67 -19.47
N ASP A 202 10.30 -2.38 -20.47
CA ASP A 202 9.70 -3.71 -20.29
C ASP A 202 10.69 -4.74 -19.74
N TRP A 203 11.96 -4.65 -20.13
CA TRP A 203 13.00 -5.54 -19.64
C TRP A 203 13.38 -5.33 -18.17
N LEU A 204 13.03 -4.16 -17.59
CA LEU A 204 13.33 -3.85 -16.17
C LEU A 204 12.27 -4.49 -15.27
N THR A 205 12.21 -5.81 -15.23
CA THR A 205 11.28 -6.57 -14.42
C THR A 205 11.82 -6.82 -13.02
N ALA A 206 10.93 -7.15 -12.06
CA ALA A 206 11.36 -7.54 -10.71
C ALA A 206 12.24 -8.80 -10.75
N ASP A 207 11.87 -9.80 -11.56
CA ASP A 207 12.63 -11.06 -11.69
C ASP A 207 14.04 -10.83 -12.25
N TYR A 208 14.17 -9.97 -13.26
CA TYR A 208 15.48 -9.57 -13.77
C TYR A 208 16.34 -8.94 -12.67
N LEU A 209 15.79 -8.01 -11.89
CA LEU A 209 16.51 -7.36 -10.81
C LEU A 209 16.87 -8.33 -9.66
N VAL A 210 15.99 -9.25 -9.30
CA VAL A 210 16.27 -10.32 -8.34
C VAL A 210 17.41 -11.20 -8.85
N SER A 211 17.42 -11.58 -10.13
CA SER A 211 18.51 -12.37 -10.71
C SER A 211 19.86 -11.64 -10.65
N CYS A 212 19.88 -10.31 -10.83
CA CYS A 212 21.08 -9.50 -10.65
C CYS A 212 21.62 -9.56 -9.23
N LEU A 213 20.73 -9.52 -8.21
CA LEU A 213 21.12 -9.60 -6.79
C LEU A 213 21.62 -10.98 -6.36
N GLN A 214 21.15 -12.04 -7.01
CA GLN A 214 21.54 -13.43 -6.72
C GLN A 214 22.82 -13.85 -7.44
N SER A 215 23.29 -13.06 -8.42
CA SER A 215 24.51 -13.34 -9.15
C SER A 215 25.74 -13.28 -8.22
N PRO A 216 26.69 -14.24 -8.28
CA PRO A 216 27.82 -14.33 -7.34
C PRO A 216 28.73 -13.11 -7.33
N ALA A 217 28.71 -12.29 -8.38
CA ALA A 217 29.50 -11.06 -8.48
C ALA A 217 29.00 -9.90 -7.60
N GLN A 218 27.81 -9.99 -7.01
CA GLN A 218 27.19 -8.95 -6.19
C GLN A 218 26.55 -9.53 -4.94
N LYS A 219 27.29 -10.29 -4.11
CA LYS A 219 26.79 -10.59 -2.77
C LYS A 219 26.94 -9.32 -1.91
N PRO A 220 25.88 -8.56 -1.61
CA PRO A 220 25.92 -7.64 -0.51
C PRO A 220 26.08 -8.45 0.77
N SER A 221 26.98 -8.02 1.66
CA SER A 221 27.04 -8.49 3.04
C SER A 221 25.77 -8.01 3.76
N ALA A 222 24.68 -8.71 3.55
CA ALA A 222 23.42 -8.45 4.24
C ALA A 222 23.42 -9.33 5.50
N ALA A 223 23.93 -8.80 6.60
CA ALA A 223 23.41 -9.20 7.89
C ALA A 223 21.94 -8.75 7.89
N SER A 224 21.02 -9.70 7.89
CA SER A 224 19.60 -9.45 8.12
C SER A 224 19.45 -8.75 9.46
N LEU A 225 19.18 -7.45 9.45
CA LEU A 225 19.08 -6.61 10.64
C LEU A 225 17.74 -6.76 11.36
N TYR A 226 16.83 -7.52 10.79
CA TYR A 226 15.57 -7.82 11.45
C TYR A 226 15.60 -9.27 11.95
N PRO A 227 15.57 -9.52 13.27
CA PRO A 227 15.28 -10.85 13.77
C PRO A 227 13.87 -11.18 13.29
N LEU A 228 13.77 -12.08 12.31
CA LEU A 228 12.53 -12.80 12.07
C LEU A 228 12.11 -13.36 13.44
N ALA A 229 11.04 -12.82 14.01
CA ALA A 229 10.38 -13.45 15.14
C ALA A 229 9.84 -14.79 14.62
N SER A 230 10.69 -15.80 14.65
CA SER A 230 10.35 -17.20 14.49
C SER A 230 9.51 -17.56 15.70
N VAL A 231 8.21 -17.28 15.63
CA VAL A 231 7.25 -17.89 16.54
C VAL A 231 7.06 -19.33 16.06
N ALA A 232 8.00 -20.19 16.42
CA ALA A 232 7.79 -21.61 16.42
C ALA A 232 6.92 -21.94 17.63
N SER A 233 5.62 -21.75 17.51
CA SER A 233 4.64 -22.34 18.42
C SER A 233 4.27 -23.70 17.86
N THR A 234 5.01 -24.72 18.25
CA THR A 234 4.57 -26.11 18.17
C THR A 234 3.57 -26.31 19.31
N GLU A 235 2.32 -26.00 19.11
CA GLU A 235 1.24 -26.53 19.94
C GLU A 235 0.60 -27.68 19.20
N GLU A 236 0.74 -28.87 19.80
CA GLU A 236 0.00 -30.07 19.47
C GLU A 236 -1.49 -29.82 19.56
N ILE A 237 -2.17 -29.84 18.44
CA ILE A 237 -3.65 -29.80 18.41
C ILE A 237 -4.16 -31.20 18.65
N THR A 238 -4.63 -31.45 19.87
CA THR A 238 -5.53 -32.56 20.17
C THR A 238 -6.89 -32.28 19.51
N PRO A 239 -7.48 -33.24 18.81
CA PRO A 239 -8.78 -33.06 18.17
C PRO A 239 -9.90 -33.11 19.21
N HIS A 240 -10.51 -31.99 19.52
CA HIS A 240 -11.82 -31.94 20.16
C HIS A 240 -12.92 -32.03 19.11
N GLN A 241 -13.64 -33.15 19.17
CA GLN A 241 -14.93 -33.35 18.53
C GLN A 241 -15.97 -32.38 19.12
N GLY A 242 -16.81 -31.84 18.24
CA GLY A 242 -18.21 -31.61 18.57
C GLY A 242 -18.63 -30.15 18.67
N GLN A 243 -19.35 -29.76 17.80
CA GLN A 243 -20.77 -29.35 17.78
C GLN A 243 -20.99 -28.29 16.70
N GLU A 244 -21.66 -28.77 15.65
CA GLU A 244 -22.41 -27.91 14.73
C GLU A 244 -23.44 -27.11 15.54
N ASN A 245 -23.29 -25.80 15.58
CA ASN A 245 -24.36 -24.87 15.91
C ASN A 245 -24.71 -24.06 14.68
N THR A 246 -25.66 -24.62 13.94
CA THR A 246 -26.45 -23.92 12.94
C THR A 246 -27.26 -22.83 13.64
N THR A 247 -26.81 -21.59 13.59
CA THR A 247 -27.66 -20.46 13.94
C THR A 247 -28.11 -19.77 12.66
N GLN A 248 -29.21 -20.26 12.13
CA GLN A 248 -30.08 -19.50 11.23
C GLN A 248 -30.68 -18.32 12.03
N GLY A 249 -30.05 -17.19 11.97
CA GLY A 249 -30.64 -15.90 12.34
C GLY A 249 -31.57 -15.44 11.22
N ALA A 250 -32.83 -15.80 11.30
CA ALA A 250 -33.88 -15.22 10.47
C ALA A 250 -33.89 -13.71 10.65
N ILE A 251 -33.71 -12.97 9.54
CA ILE A 251 -33.83 -11.51 9.48
C ILE A 251 -35.31 -11.17 9.70
N GLN A 252 -35.69 -10.92 10.95
CA GLN A 252 -36.95 -10.29 11.29
C GLN A 252 -36.74 -8.77 11.27
N ASN A 253 -36.87 -8.16 10.11
CA ASN A 253 -37.21 -6.74 9.96
C ASN A 253 -37.66 -6.46 8.53
N ASP A 254 -38.77 -7.03 8.14
CA ASP A 254 -39.33 -6.93 6.79
C ASP A 254 -39.64 -5.48 6.40
N ASP A 255 -40.09 -4.64 7.34
CA ASP A 255 -40.45 -3.23 7.10
C ASP A 255 -39.23 -2.29 6.91
N ALA A 256 -38.13 -2.53 7.60
CA ALA A 256 -36.92 -1.74 7.42
C ALA A 256 -36.24 -2.04 6.09
N THR A 257 -36.16 -3.32 5.75
CA THR A 257 -35.60 -3.78 4.48
C THR A 257 -36.42 -3.27 3.30
N ARG A 258 -37.73 -3.29 3.39
CA ARG A 258 -38.63 -2.78 2.35
C ARG A 258 -38.51 -1.26 2.13
N ARG A 259 -38.46 -0.48 3.21
CA ARG A 259 -38.24 0.99 3.15
C ARG A 259 -36.89 1.34 2.52
N VAL A 260 -35.85 0.59 2.83
CA VAL A 260 -34.51 0.80 2.27
C VAL A 260 -34.48 0.41 0.80
N ALA A 261 -35.12 -0.68 0.41
CA ALA A 261 -35.21 -1.12 -0.99
C ALA A 261 -35.97 -0.10 -1.85
N ASP A 262 -37.08 0.44 -1.36
CA ASP A 262 -37.88 1.45 -2.07
C ASP A 262 -37.08 2.74 -2.29
N LYS A 263 -36.39 3.24 -1.24
CA LYS A 263 -35.52 4.42 -1.34
C LYS A 263 -34.36 4.20 -2.30
N LEU A 264 -33.76 3.01 -2.27
CA LEU A 264 -32.66 2.66 -3.16
C LEU A 264 -33.11 2.62 -4.61
N THR A 265 -34.28 2.06 -4.88
CA THR A 265 -34.86 1.98 -6.23
C THR A 265 -35.17 3.35 -6.81
N VAL A 266 -35.76 4.26 -6.01
CA VAL A 266 -36.01 5.65 -6.43
C VAL A 266 -34.70 6.36 -6.76
N LYS A 267 -33.67 6.24 -5.92
CA LYS A 267 -32.38 6.92 -6.15
C LYS A 267 -31.59 6.35 -7.32
N LEU A 268 -31.71 5.07 -7.58
CA LEU A 268 -31.12 4.45 -8.77
C LEU A 268 -31.85 4.87 -10.05
N ALA A 269 -33.19 5.05 -10.00
CA ALA A 269 -33.95 5.54 -11.13
C ALA A 269 -33.70 7.05 -11.42
N GLU A 270 -33.51 7.88 -10.38
CA GLU A 270 -33.11 9.29 -10.53
C GLU A 270 -31.69 9.44 -11.13
N ALA A 271 -30.88 8.42 -11.03
CA ALA A 271 -29.49 8.41 -11.51
C ALA A 271 -29.33 7.86 -12.92
N GLU A 272 -30.39 7.60 -13.67
CA GLU A 272 -30.34 7.05 -15.02
C GLU A 272 -29.31 7.77 -15.90
N GLY A 273 -28.23 7.04 -16.24
CA GLY A 273 -27.12 7.56 -17.05
C GLY A 273 -26.04 8.33 -16.31
N THR A 274 -26.11 8.48 -14.98
CA THR A 274 -25.08 9.16 -14.18
C THR A 274 -24.43 8.21 -13.20
N TRP A 275 -23.09 8.17 -13.15
CA TRP A 275 -22.38 7.36 -12.17
C TRP A 275 -22.53 7.95 -10.76
N ILE A 276 -23.19 7.21 -9.86
CA ILE A 276 -23.22 7.54 -8.43
C ILE A 276 -22.34 6.55 -7.70
N SER A 277 -21.41 7.06 -6.89
CA SER A 277 -20.61 6.17 -6.05
C SER A 277 -21.50 5.50 -4.99
N ILE A 278 -21.27 4.22 -4.69
CA ILE A 278 -21.98 3.51 -3.62
C ILE A 278 -21.87 4.28 -2.29
N ARG A 279 -20.76 4.94 -2.05
CA ARG A 279 -20.52 5.76 -0.87
C ARG A 279 -21.46 6.99 -0.84
N ASP A 280 -21.59 7.70 -1.96
CA ASP A 280 -22.46 8.88 -2.02
C ASP A 280 -23.93 8.47 -1.92
N LEU A 281 -24.31 7.36 -2.55
CA LEU A 281 -25.64 6.78 -2.45
C LEU A 281 -25.98 6.43 -0.99
N THR A 282 -25.06 5.74 -0.29
CA THR A 282 -25.31 5.30 1.08
C THR A 282 -25.15 6.41 2.12
N ALA A 283 -24.21 7.33 1.96
CA ALA A 283 -23.94 8.39 2.93
C ALA A 283 -25.01 9.50 2.89
N ASN A 284 -25.49 9.86 1.71
CA ASN A 284 -26.44 10.96 1.54
C ASN A 284 -27.92 10.54 1.62
N VAL A 285 -28.23 9.27 1.33
CA VAL A 285 -29.60 8.74 1.31
C VAL A 285 -29.97 8.06 2.63
N PHE A 286 -29.03 7.37 3.24
CA PHE A 286 -29.26 6.57 4.45
C PHE A 286 -28.47 7.15 5.65
N ARG A 287 -29.16 7.90 6.49
CA ARG A 287 -28.56 8.55 7.67
C ARG A 287 -28.30 7.58 8.83
N GLN A 288 -29.11 6.53 8.94
CA GLN A 288 -28.97 5.53 10.01
C GLN A 288 -27.97 4.43 9.61
N PRO A 289 -27.06 4.01 10.50
CA PRO A 289 -26.08 2.97 10.20
C PRO A 289 -26.71 1.65 9.75
N GLN A 290 -27.83 1.25 10.37
CA GLN A 290 -28.57 0.03 10.02
C GLN A 290 -29.12 0.07 8.60
N ASP A 291 -29.67 1.20 8.16
CA ASP A 291 -30.20 1.37 6.81
C ASP A 291 -29.07 1.28 5.74
N ARG A 292 -27.86 1.76 6.08
CA ARG A 292 -26.69 1.65 5.19
C ARG A 292 -26.28 0.21 4.98
N GLU A 293 -26.28 -0.59 6.03
CA GLU A 293 -25.90 -2.01 5.97
C GLU A 293 -26.89 -2.83 5.15
N ILE A 294 -28.18 -2.57 5.32
CA ILE A 294 -29.26 -3.16 4.52
C ILE A 294 -29.09 -2.76 3.03
N ALA A 295 -28.85 -1.47 2.74
CA ALA A 295 -28.66 -0.98 1.39
C ALA A 295 -27.45 -1.63 0.70
N LEU A 296 -26.33 -1.78 1.39
CA LEU A 296 -25.14 -2.47 0.88
C LEU A 296 -25.39 -3.94 0.58
N THR A 297 -26.16 -4.62 1.42
CA THR A 297 -26.56 -6.01 1.22
C THR A 297 -27.44 -6.17 -0.03
N LEU A 298 -28.43 -5.31 -0.20
CA LEU A 298 -29.31 -5.30 -1.37
C LEU A 298 -28.57 -4.98 -2.68
N ILE A 299 -27.59 -4.08 -2.65
CA ILE A 299 -26.75 -3.78 -3.82
C ILE A 299 -25.91 -5.00 -4.21
N ARG A 300 -25.30 -5.69 -3.24
CA ARG A 300 -24.51 -6.90 -3.50
C ARG A 300 -25.34 -8.02 -4.11
N GLN A 301 -26.55 -8.27 -3.59
CA GLN A 301 -27.46 -9.29 -4.11
C GLN A 301 -27.94 -9.05 -5.55
N ARG A 302 -27.96 -7.79 -6.02
CA ARG A 302 -28.30 -7.43 -7.41
C ARG A 302 -27.11 -7.47 -8.37
N SER A 303 -25.90 -7.60 -7.86
CA SER A 303 -24.66 -7.62 -8.66
C SER A 303 -24.17 -9.05 -8.95
N GLU A 304 -24.79 -10.06 -8.34
CA GLU A 304 -24.66 -11.49 -8.64
C GLU A 304 -25.72 -11.94 -9.67
#